data_2cb76e5bf66e133c59c66998bf30b973
#
_entry.id   2cb76e5bf66e133c59c66998bf30b973
#
_cell.length_a   1.000
_cell.length_b   1.000
_cell.length_c   1.000
_cell.angle_alpha   90.00
_cell.angle_beta   90.00
_cell.angle_gamma   90.00
#
_symmetry.space_group_name_H-M   'P 1'
#
loop_
_entity.id
_entity.type
_entity.pdbx_description
1 polymer ?
#
loop_
_entity_poly.entity_id
_entity_poly.type
_entity_poly.pdbx_seq_one_letter_code
_entity_poly.pdbx_strand_id
1 'polypeptide(L)'
;MGPLALFDLDDTLIALAPAFRRFARDFVRGFTLPAESEDWLVEAWDPYQRRDEFFARVRERYGLTEPVEVLWRLYRTRMPEFVELRDEVRDGLAALRRAGWRLGIVTNGEADNQLGKIERTGLDRLVDSVAVSGALDVRKPDAEIFRIAAEGAGCALADGGWMVGDNPGADIGGGAAVGLRTIWIDRGRELAVPAATATATATALATPTPTATATVKDVVEAFPLLLACR
;
A
#
# COMPACT_ATOMS: atom_id res chain seq x y z
N MET A 1 -22.74 15.89 -3.20
CA MET A 1 -21.29 15.68 -3.12
C MET A 1 -20.87 14.75 -4.25
N GLY A 2 -19.59 14.80 -4.72
CA GLY A 2 -19.11 13.88 -5.74
C GLY A 2 -18.90 12.47 -5.17
N PRO A 3 -18.80 11.43 -6.02
CA PRO A 3 -18.53 10.07 -5.59
C PRO A 3 -17.13 9.94 -4.98
N LEU A 4 -16.97 9.04 -3.99
CA LEU A 4 -15.71 8.79 -3.29
C LEU A 4 -14.93 7.63 -3.93
N ALA A 5 -13.62 7.81 -4.13
CA ALA A 5 -12.69 6.73 -4.42
C ALA A 5 -11.48 6.81 -3.46
N LEU A 6 -11.30 5.76 -2.69
CA LEU A 6 -10.13 5.54 -1.83
C LEU A 6 -9.14 4.61 -2.53
N PHE A 7 -7.87 4.92 -2.43
CA PHE A 7 -6.79 4.13 -3.04
C PHE A 7 -5.79 3.72 -1.97
N ASP A 8 -5.30 2.50 -2.04
CA ASP A 8 -4.06 2.16 -1.39
C ASP A 8 -2.87 2.83 -2.10
N LEU A 9 -1.71 2.88 -1.46
CA LEU A 9 -0.52 3.53 -1.99
C LEU A 9 0.44 2.52 -2.64
N ASP A 10 0.98 1.62 -1.82
CA ASP A 10 2.08 0.73 -2.21
C ASP A 10 1.58 -0.41 -3.10
N ASP A 11 2.25 -0.64 -4.24
CA ASP A 11 1.82 -1.60 -5.28
C ASP A 11 0.40 -1.34 -5.84
N THR A 12 -0.16 -0.17 -5.53
CA THR A 12 -1.40 0.36 -6.10
C THR A 12 -1.12 1.63 -6.91
N LEU A 13 -0.97 2.78 -6.29
CA LEU A 13 -0.63 4.05 -6.98
C LEU A 13 0.85 4.13 -7.36
N ILE A 14 1.74 3.52 -6.56
CA ILE A 14 3.18 3.45 -6.80
C ILE A 14 3.66 2.00 -6.80
N ALA A 15 4.65 1.70 -7.64
CA ALA A 15 5.24 0.36 -7.73
C ALA A 15 6.43 0.24 -6.76
N LEU A 16 6.35 -0.67 -5.78
CA LEU A 16 7.41 -0.86 -4.79
C LEU A 16 8.62 -1.63 -5.33
N ALA A 17 8.42 -2.66 -6.14
CA ALA A 17 9.52 -3.53 -6.57
C ALA A 17 10.65 -2.77 -7.31
N PRO A 18 10.39 -1.90 -8.30
CA PRO A 18 11.45 -1.11 -8.93
C PRO A 18 12.08 -0.09 -7.98
N ALA A 19 11.30 0.49 -7.07
CA ALA A 19 11.81 1.41 -6.05
C ALA A 19 12.72 0.69 -5.06
N PHE A 20 12.32 -0.51 -4.61
CA PHE A 20 13.14 -1.32 -3.71
C PHE A 20 14.46 -1.75 -4.37
N ARG A 21 14.47 -2.11 -5.66
CA ARG A 21 15.72 -2.42 -6.37
C ARG A 21 16.68 -1.21 -6.37
N ARG A 22 16.18 0.00 -6.57
CA ARG A 22 16.99 1.23 -6.47
C ARG A 22 17.53 1.44 -5.06
N PHE A 23 16.69 1.25 -4.05
CA PHE A 23 17.10 1.28 -2.66
C PHE A 23 18.17 0.22 -2.34
N ALA A 24 17.98 -1.02 -2.79
CA ALA A 24 18.95 -2.12 -2.57
C ALA A 24 20.34 -1.77 -3.15
N ARG A 25 20.37 -1.19 -4.35
CA ARG A 25 21.62 -0.72 -4.96
C ARG A 25 22.28 0.39 -4.14
N ASP A 26 21.51 1.36 -3.65
CA ASP A 26 21.99 2.44 -2.78
C ASP A 26 22.52 1.87 -1.45
N PHE A 27 21.80 0.92 -0.87
CA PHE A 27 22.18 0.23 0.36
C PHE A 27 23.50 -0.54 0.20
N VAL A 28 23.64 -1.32 -0.87
CA VAL A 28 24.87 -2.06 -1.19
C VAL A 28 26.07 -1.12 -1.30
N ARG A 29 25.92 0.02 -1.94
CA ARG A 29 26.97 1.03 -2.04
C ARG A 29 27.29 1.66 -0.68
N GLY A 30 26.27 2.02 0.10
CA GLY A 30 26.42 2.67 1.39
C GLY A 30 27.14 1.82 2.42
N PHE A 31 26.92 0.51 2.39
CA PHE A 31 27.56 -0.46 3.27
C PHE A 31 28.79 -1.16 2.65
N THR A 32 29.18 -0.76 1.45
CA THR A 32 30.33 -1.35 0.71
C THR A 32 30.22 -2.88 0.62
N LEU A 33 29.01 -3.36 0.35
CA LEU A 33 28.75 -4.81 0.18
C LEU A 33 29.15 -5.29 -1.21
N PRO A 34 29.37 -6.62 -1.39
CA PRO A 34 29.58 -7.21 -2.71
C PRO A 34 28.43 -6.89 -3.65
N ALA A 35 28.71 -6.72 -4.95
CA ALA A 35 27.70 -6.29 -5.95
C ALA A 35 26.52 -7.28 -6.06
N GLU A 36 26.76 -8.57 -5.92
CA GLU A 36 25.75 -9.64 -5.91
C GLU A 36 24.74 -9.52 -4.76
N SER A 37 25.03 -8.69 -3.76
CA SER A 37 24.11 -8.41 -2.65
C SER A 37 22.84 -7.71 -3.10
N GLU A 38 22.88 -6.93 -4.20
CA GLU A 38 21.66 -6.29 -4.74
C GLU A 38 20.61 -7.34 -5.12
N ASP A 39 20.99 -8.36 -5.86
CA ASP A 39 20.06 -9.40 -6.31
C ASP A 39 19.50 -10.20 -5.12
N TRP A 40 20.34 -10.54 -4.15
CA TRP A 40 19.87 -11.22 -2.94
C TRP A 40 18.89 -10.36 -2.14
N LEU A 41 19.17 -9.06 -1.96
CA LEU A 41 18.26 -8.16 -1.26
C LEU A 41 16.89 -8.09 -1.95
N VAL A 42 16.88 -8.01 -3.28
CA VAL A 42 15.64 -7.96 -4.08
C VAL A 42 14.88 -9.28 -4.03
N GLU A 43 15.56 -10.42 -4.10
CA GLU A 43 14.94 -11.75 -4.01
C GLU A 43 14.41 -12.04 -2.60
N ALA A 44 15.14 -11.62 -1.57
CA ALA A 44 14.75 -11.81 -0.18
C ALA A 44 13.64 -10.84 0.29
N TRP A 45 13.34 -9.81 -0.51
CA TRP A 45 12.33 -8.81 -0.19
C TRP A 45 10.93 -9.35 -0.42
N ASP A 46 10.12 -9.30 0.65
CA ASP A 46 8.68 -9.53 0.58
C ASP A 46 7.96 -8.28 1.11
N PRO A 47 7.11 -7.62 0.33
CA PRO A 47 6.39 -6.43 0.77
C PRO A 47 5.41 -6.68 1.93
N TYR A 48 5.04 -7.93 2.20
CA TYR A 48 4.15 -8.31 3.30
C TYR A 48 4.90 -8.82 4.55
N GLN A 49 6.21 -9.10 4.44
CA GLN A 49 7.03 -9.51 5.58
C GLN A 49 7.25 -8.34 6.54
N ARG A 50 7.38 -8.64 7.83
CA ARG A 50 7.82 -7.68 8.83
C ARG A 50 9.20 -7.14 8.49
N ARG A 51 9.34 -5.81 8.53
CA ARG A 51 10.59 -5.14 8.12
C ARG A 51 11.74 -5.38 9.07
N ASP A 52 11.47 -5.48 10.37
CA ASP A 52 12.47 -5.84 11.38
C ASP A 52 13.05 -7.24 11.13
N GLU A 53 12.22 -8.22 10.75
CA GLU A 53 12.67 -9.57 10.39
C GLU A 53 13.55 -9.55 9.12
N PHE A 54 13.15 -8.79 8.10
CA PHE A 54 13.96 -8.63 6.90
C PHE A 54 15.34 -8.05 7.23
N PHE A 55 15.40 -6.93 7.97
CA PHE A 55 16.68 -6.31 8.32
C PHE A 55 17.50 -7.11 9.32
N ALA A 56 16.89 -7.94 10.17
CA ALA A 56 17.61 -8.91 10.98
C ALA A 56 18.36 -9.92 10.12
N ARG A 57 17.72 -10.46 9.08
CA ARG A 57 18.36 -11.38 8.10
C ARG A 57 19.46 -10.68 7.30
N VAL A 58 19.25 -9.43 6.87
CA VAL A 58 20.27 -8.62 6.18
C VAL A 58 21.50 -8.44 7.08
N ARG A 59 21.27 -8.04 8.33
CA ARG A 59 22.33 -7.83 9.33
C ARG A 59 23.14 -9.10 9.56
N GLU A 60 22.48 -10.22 9.78
CA GLU A 60 23.13 -11.52 10.00
C GLU A 60 23.97 -11.93 8.77
N ARG A 61 23.38 -11.87 7.58
CA ARG A 61 24.04 -12.31 6.35
C ARG A 61 25.32 -11.55 6.03
N TYR A 62 25.31 -10.24 6.26
CA TYR A 62 26.43 -9.36 5.88
C TYR A 62 27.29 -8.93 7.05
N GLY A 63 27.04 -9.45 8.26
CA GLY A 63 27.81 -9.12 9.45
C GLY A 63 27.76 -7.64 9.82
N LEU A 64 26.63 -6.96 9.55
CA LEU A 64 26.51 -5.53 9.84
C LEU A 64 26.49 -5.27 11.34
N THR A 65 27.16 -4.22 11.75
CA THR A 65 27.26 -3.80 13.17
C THR A 65 26.06 -2.97 13.60
N GLU A 66 25.39 -2.31 12.64
CA GLU A 66 24.24 -1.45 12.89
C GLU A 66 23.07 -2.24 13.47
N PRO A 67 22.39 -1.70 14.51
CA PRO A 67 21.16 -2.28 15.02
C PRO A 67 20.07 -2.36 13.94
N VAL A 68 19.20 -3.37 14.05
CA VAL A 68 18.06 -3.58 13.11
C VAL A 68 17.21 -2.32 12.98
N GLU A 69 16.96 -1.62 14.07
CA GLU A 69 16.18 -0.38 14.13
C GLU A 69 16.82 0.75 13.32
N VAL A 70 18.16 0.78 13.26
CA VAL A 70 18.89 1.77 12.46
C VAL A 70 18.75 1.45 10.98
N LEU A 71 18.89 0.18 10.58
CA LEU A 71 18.69 -0.28 9.21
C LEU A 71 17.25 -0.07 8.74
N TRP A 72 16.27 -0.36 9.61
CA TRP A 72 14.87 -0.10 9.37
C TRP A 72 14.57 1.39 9.20
N ARG A 73 15.12 2.24 10.07
CA ARG A 73 14.99 3.70 9.94
C ARG A 73 15.63 4.21 8.65
N LEU A 74 16.81 3.71 8.27
CA LEU A 74 17.47 4.04 7.01
C LEU A 74 16.54 3.75 5.81
N TYR A 75 15.92 2.56 5.79
CA TYR A 75 14.94 2.23 4.76
C TYR A 75 13.79 3.24 4.73
N ARG A 76 13.17 3.54 5.87
CA ARG A 76 12.00 4.44 5.93
C ARG A 76 12.31 5.83 5.41
N THR A 77 13.49 6.35 5.72
CA THR A 77 13.91 7.70 5.33
C THR A 77 14.41 7.76 3.89
N ARG A 78 14.97 6.67 3.35
CA ARG A 78 15.54 6.65 2.00
C ARG A 78 14.57 6.15 0.94
N MET A 79 13.67 5.24 1.28
CA MET A 79 12.75 4.65 0.32
C MET A 79 11.91 5.68 -0.46
N PRO A 80 11.43 6.78 0.17
CA PRO A 80 10.75 7.85 -0.56
C PRO A 80 11.53 8.46 -1.73
N GLU A 81 12.86 8.45 -1.68
CA GLU A 81 13.69 9.01 -2.75
C GLU A 81 13.66 8.17 -4.05
N PHE A 82 13.27 6.91 -3.93
CA PHE A 82 13.31 5.94 -5.03
C PHE A 82 11.95 5.65 -5.67
N VAL A 83 10.85 6.13 -5.07
CA VAL A 83 9.52 5.96 -5.66
C VAL A 83 9.25 6.96 -6.76
N GLU A 84 8.47 6.54 -7.74
CA GLU A 84 8.04 7.36 -8.87
C GLU A 84 6.53 7.20 -9.09
N LEU A 85 5.88 8.29 -9.47
CA LEU A 85 4.50 8.26 -9.94
C LEU A 85 4.49 8.19 -11.46
N ARG A 86 3.89 7.15 -12.01
CA ARG A 86 3.70 7.02 -13.46
C ARG A 86 2.76 8.10 -13.98
N ASP A 87 3.01 8.61 -15.18
CA ASP A 87 2.17 9.65 -15.77
C ASP A 87 0.74 9.18 -16.01
N GLU A 88 0.53 7.91 -16.38
CA GLU A 88 -0.80 7.32 -16.55
C GLU A 88 -1.62 7.30 -15.25
N VAL A 89 -0.96 7.11 -14.11
CA VAL A 89 -1.61 7.18 -12.78
C VAL A 89 -1.97 8.63 -12.45
N ARG A 90 -1.05 9.57 -12.70
CA ARG A 90 -1.30 11.00 -12.52
C ARG A 90 -2.49 11.47 -13.35
N ASP A 91 -2.51 11.10 -14.63
CA ASP A 91 -3.56 11.48 -15.57
C ASP A 91 -4.92 10.87 -15.20
N GLY A 92 -4.92 9.61 -14.72
CA GLY A 92 -6.11 8.91 -14.25
C GLY A 92 -6.73 9.60 -13.02
N LEU A 93 -5.91 9.93 -12.01
CA LEU A 93 -6.37 10.67 -10.83
C LEU A 93 -6.90 12.07 -11.22
N ALA A 94 -6.18 12.77 -12.10
CA ALA A 94 -6.62 14.07 -12.60
C ALA A 94 -7.94 13.97 -13.39
N ALA A 95 -8.16 12.90 -14.16
CA ALA A 95 -9.41 12.65 -14.87
C ALA A 95 -10.58 12.43 -13.91
N LEU A 96 -10.39 11.63 -12.85
CA LEU A 96 -11.39 11.44 -11.81
C LEU A 96 -11.76 12.77 -11.14
N ARG A 97 -10.77 13.59 -10.76
CA ARG A 97 -11.02 14.92 -10.16
C ARG A 97 -11.82 15.83 -11.09
N ARG A 98 -11.43 15.90 -12.37
CA ARG A 98 -12.21 16.67 -13.38
C ARG A 98 -13.64 16.17 -13.54
N ALA A 99 -13.85 14.87 -13.31
CA ALA A 99 -15.18 14.26 -13.30
C ALA A 99 -15.96 14.48 -11.98
N GLY A 100 -15.39 15.21 -11.02
CA GLY A 100 -16.05 15.58 -9.76
C GLY A 100 -15.91 14.54 -8.65
N TRP A 101 -15.01 13.54 -8.80
CA TRP A 101 -14.71 12.57 -7.75
C TRP A 101 -13.96 13.21 -6.60
N ARG A 102 -14.23 12.70 -5.40
CA ARG A 102 -13.42 12.90 -4.20
C ARG A 102 -12.44 11.75 -4.04
N LEU A 103 -11.17 12.07 -3.86
CA LEU A 103 -10.10 11.07 -3.86
C LEU A 103 -9.40 11.05 -2.51
N GLY A 104 -9.14 9.85 -1.98
CA GLY A 104 -8.35 9.67 -0.78
C GLY A 104 -7.32 8.57 -0.91
N ILE A 105 -6.22 8.67 -0.16
CA ILE A 105 -5.25 7.60 0.03
C ILE A 105 -5.46 7.00 1.41
N VAL A 106 -5.51 5.66 1.49
CA VAL A 106 -5.57 4.90 2.74
C VAL A 106 -4.46 3.87 2.73
N THR A 107 -3.41 4.07 3.52
CA THR A 107 -2.21 3.23 3.46
C THR A 107 -1.76 2.75 4.83
N ASN A 108 -1.33 1.48 4.89
CA ASN A 108 -0.67 0.91 6.06
C ASN A 108 0.84 1.11 5.97
N GLY A 109 1.43 1.64 7.03
CA GLY A 109 2.88 1.81 7.13
C GLY A 109 3.26 2.93 8.10
N GLU A 110 4.55 3.09 8.32
CA GLU A 110 5.09 4.14 9.17
C GLU A 110 4.87 5.53 8.55
N ALA A 111 4.54 6.50 9.40
CA ALA A 111 4.16 7.84 8.96
C ALA A 111 5.25 8.51 8.11
N ASP A 112 6.50 8.48 8.56
CA ASP A 112 7.63 9.10 7.86
C ASP A 112 7.86 8.52 6.45
N ASN A 113 7.71 7.19 6.32
CA ASN A 113 7.89 6.51 5.04
C ASN A 113 6.74 6.82 4.07
N GLN A 114 5.48 6.64 4.51
CA GLN A 114 4.32 6.80 3.64
C GLN A 114 4.10 8.25 3.24
N LEU A 115 4.19 9.19 4.19
CA LEU A 115 4.08 10.63 3.89
C LEU A 115 5.22 11.10 2.98
N GLY A 116 6.45 10.63 3.23
CA GLY A 116 7.58 10.93 2.35
C GLY A 116 7.39 10.47 0.91
N LYS A 117 6.82 9.26 0.69
CA LYS A 117 6.48 8.76 -0.64
C LYS A 117 5.41 9.61 -1.32
N ILE A 118 4.38 9.99 -0.58
CA ILE A 118 3.25 10.81 -1.07
C ILE A 118 3.76 12.20 -1.48
N GLU A 119 4.55 12.84 -0.64
CA GLU A 119 5.15 14.14 -0.93
C GLU A 119 6.10 14.08 -2.14
N ARG A 120 7.00 13.09 -2.16
CA ARG A 120 7.98 12.90 -3.24
C ARG A 120 7.32 12.72 -4.60
N THR A 121 6.19 12.03 -4.65
CA THR A 121 5.43 11.76 -5.88
C THR A 121 4.45 12.88 -6.23
N GLY A 122 4.19 13.83 -5.33
CA GLY A 122 3.22 14.90 -5.50
C GLY A 122 1.77 14.40 -5.42
N LEU A 123 1.53 13.19 -4.88
CA LEU A 123 0.19 12.63 -4.70
C LEU A 123 -0.67 13.46 -3.73
N ASP A 124 -0.04 14.14 -2.76
CA ASP A 124 -0.69 15.07 -1.84
C ASP A 124 -1.50 16.18 -2.55
N ARG A 125 -1.10 16.55 -3.77
CA ARG A 125 -1.77 17.56 -4.60
C ARG A 125 -2.85 16.98 -5.50
N LEU A 126 -2.89 15.66 -5.65
CA LEU A 126 -3.80 14.95 -6.54
C LEU A 126 -5.00 14.34 -5.81
N VAL A 127 -4.95 14.26 -4.48
CA VAL A 127 -6.03 13.70 -3.65
C VAL A 127 -6.58 14.74 -2.67
N ASP A 128 -7.76 14.49 -2.13
CA ASP A 128 -8.42 15.37 -1.17
C ASP A 128 -8.08 14.96 0.28
N SER A 129 -7.70 13.70 0.52
CA SER A 129 -7.33 13.19 1.85
C SER A 129 -6.23 12.14 1.81
N VAL A 130 -5.52 12.01 2.94
CA VAL A 130 -4.49 10.99 3.16
C VAL A 130 -4.65 10.44 4.58
N ALA A 131 -4.85 9.13 4.70
CA ALA A 131 -4.90 8.40 5.95
C ALA A 131 -3.76 7.38 6.01
N VAL A 132 -2.80 7.59 6.90
CA VAL A 132 -1.62 6.75 7.12
C VAL A 132 -1.71 6.08 8.47
N SER A 133 -1.67 4.76 8.53
CA SER A 133 -1.87 4.01 9.78
C SER A 133 -0.89 4.39 10.88
N GLY A 134 0.38 4.60 10.54
CA GLY A 134 1.41 4.99 11.52
C GLY A 134 1.30 6.42 12.06
N ALA A 135 0.39 7.25 11.50
CA ALA A 135 0.08 8.57 12.01
C ALA A 135 -1.23 8.59 12.83
N LEU A 136 -2.05 7.54 12.73
CA LEU A 136 -3.41 7.50 13.26
C LEU A 136 -3.63 6.42 14.33
N ASP A 137 -2.64 5.55 14.58
CA ASP A 137 -2.72 4.36 15.45
C ASP A 137 -3.87 3.39 15.11
N VAL A 138 -4.41 3.50 13.89
CA VAL A 138 -5.41 2.59 13.32
C VAL A 138 -4.96 2.18 11.92
N ARG A 139 -5.31 0.95 11.50
CA ARG A 139 -4.80 0.40 10.24
C ARG A 139 -5.86 -0.41 9.50
N LYS A 140 -5.79 -0.48 8.18
CA LYS A 140 -6.60 -1.41 7.39
C LYS A 140 -6.39 -2.85 7.89
N PRO A 141 -7.45 -3.66 8.06
CA PRO A 141 -8.83 -3.46 7.62
C PRO A 141 -9.76 -2.78 8.63
N ASP A 142 -9.27 -2.10 9.68
CA ASP A 142 -10.12 -1.40 10.63
C ASP A 142 -10.98 -0.34 9.93
N ALA A 143 -12.28 -0.32 10.26
CA ALA A 143 -13.26 0.61 9.67
C ALA A 143 -12.89 2.08 9.88
N GLU A 144 -12.24 2.38 11.00
CA GLU A 144 -11.92 3.75 11.41
C GLU A 144 -10.99 4.45 10.43
N ILE A 145 -9.99 3.75 9.85
CA ILE A 145 -9.07 4.39 8.90
C ILE A 145 -9.78 4.79 7.60
N PHE A 146 -10.76 3.99 7.14
CA PHE A 146 -11.58 4.33 5.97
C PHE A 146 -12.49 5.52 6.26
N ARG A 147 -13.07 5.57 7.49
CA ARG A 147 -13.90 6.69 7.92
C ARG A 147 -13.11 7.99 7.93
N ILE A 148 -11.93 8.00 8.53
CA ILE A 148 -11.03 9.17 8.57
C ILE A 148 -10.69 9.64 7.15
N ALA A 149 -10.37 8.71 6.23
CA ALA A 149 -10.05 9.05 4.86
C ALA A 149 -11.25 9.65 4.11
N ALA A 150 -12.44 9.08 4.29
CA ALA A 150 -13.66 9.58 3.65
C ALA A 150 -14.04 11.00 4.17
N GLU A 151 -14.00 11.21 5.48
CA GLU A 151 -14.28 12.50 6.10
C GLU A 151 -13.26 13.57 5.69
N GLY A 152 -11.97 13.21 5.63
CA GLY A 152 -10.93 14.09 5.12
C GLY A 152 -11.15 14.50 3.65
N ALA A 153 -11.79 13.65 2.85
CA ALA A 153 -12.19 13.96 1.49
C ALA A 153 -13.55 14.69 1.40
N GLY A 154 -14.16 15.00 2.55
CA GLY A 154 -15.46 15.67 2.63
C GLY A 154 -16.65 14.76 2.26
N CYS A 155 -16.51 13.45 2.46
CA CYS A 155 -17.54 12.44 2.18
C CYS A 155 -17.91 11.68 3.47
N ALA A 156 -19.11 11.11 3.52
CA ALA A 156 -19.48 10.13 4.53
C ALA A 156 -19.37 8.72 3.95
N LEU A 157 -18.79 7.77 4.69
CA LEU A 157 -18.75 6.37 4.26
C LEU A 157 -20.15 5.79 3.97
N ALA A 158 -21.16 6.25 4.71
CA ALA A 158 -22.55 5.83 4.53
C ALA A 158 -23.12 6.14 3.13
N ASP A 159 -22.54 7.11 2.43
CA ASP A 159 -22.92 7.45 1.05
C ASP A 159 -22.34 6.47 0.03
N GLY A 160 -21.53 5.52 0.49
CA GLY A 160 -20.81 4.56 -0.36
C GLY A 160 -19.57 5.14 -1.01
N GLY A 161 -19.04 4.42 -1.99
CA GLY A 161 -17.83 4.78 -2.71
C GLY A 161 -17.06 3.55 -3.18
N TRP A 162 -15.78 3.74 -3.44
CA TRP A 162 -14.89 2.68 -3.92
C TRP A 162 -13.60 2.61 -3.11
N MET A 163 -13.10 1.39 -2.92
CA MET A 163 -11.73 1.13 -2.47
C MET A 163 -10.98 0.37 -3.57
N VAL A 164 -9.82 0.88 -3.95
CA VAL A 164 -8.92 0.29 -4.95
C VAL A 164 -7.62 -0.08 -4.26
N GLY A 165 -7.20 -1.33 -4.33
CA GLY A 165 -5.97 -1.77 -3.70
C GLY A 165 -5.53 -3.17 -4.12
N ASP A 166 -4.32 -3.55 -3.73
CA ASP A 166 -3.72 -4.85 -4.08
C ASP A 166 -3.82 -5.90 -2.98
N ASN A 167 -4.11 -5.49 -1.72
CA ASN A 167 -4.21 -6.41 -0.59
C ASN A 167 -5.65 -6.89 -0.38
N PRO A 168 -5.97 -8.19 -0.64
CA PRO A 168 -7.33 -8.70 -0.53
C PRO A 168 -7.93 -8.60 0.88
N GLY A 169 -7.13 -8.75 1.93
CA GLY A 169 -7.61 -8.64 3.31
C GLY A 169 -7.80 -7.20 3.75
N ALA A 170 -6.74 -6.40 3.62
CA ALA A 170 -6.71 -5.04 4.13
C ALA A 170 -7.57 -4.08 3.28
N ASP A 171 -7.45 -4.15 1.95
CA ASP A 171 -8.11 -3.21 1.05
C ASP A 171 -9.51 -3.71 0.66
N ILE A 172 -9.57 -4.92 0.11
CA ILE A 172 -10.81 -5.45 -0.47
C ILE A 172 -11.75 -5.89 0.66
N GLY A 173 -11.26 -6.69 1.60
CA GLY A 173 -12.02 -7.10 2.78
C GLY A 173 -12.41 -5.93 3.66
N GLY A 174 -11.46 -5.05 3.98
CA GLY A 174 -11.70 -3.87 4.79
C GLY A 174 -12.68 -2.90 4.13
N GLY A 175 -12.49 -2.59 2.84
CA GLY A 175 -13.37 -1.72 2.08
C GLY A 175 -14.79 -2.27 1.97
N ALA A 176 -14.93 -3.57 1.67
CA ALA A 176 -16.24 -4.22 1.61
C ALA A 176 -16.96 -4.22 2.96
N ALA A 177 -16.23 -4.44 4.06
CA ALA A 177 -16.80 -4.45 5.42
C ALA A 177 -17.41 -3.09 5.84
N VAL A 178 -16.92 -2.00 5.24
CA VAL A 178 -17.47 -0.64 5.48
C VAL A 178 -18.44 -0.17 4.37
N GLY A 179 -18.90 -1.08 3.51
CA GLY A 179 -19.90 -0.79 2.47
C GLY A 179 -19.35 -0.17 1.18
N LEU A 180 -18.05 -0.12 0.99
CA LEU A 180 -17.45 0.33 -0.26
C LEU A 180 -17.50 -0.79 -1.30
N ARG A 181 -17.71 -0.41 -2.56
CA ARG A 181 -17.38 -1.27 -3.71
C ARG A 181 -15.86 -1.37 -3.83
N THR A 182 -15.36 -2.48 -4.34
CA THR A 182 -13.92 -2.73 -4.34
C THR A 182 -13.40 -3.09 -5.73
N ILE A 183 -12.21 -2.58 -6.07
CA ILE A 183 -11.44 -3.02 -7.24
C ILE A 183 -10.14 -3.60 -6.73
N TRP A 184 -9.96 -4.90 -6.97
CA TRP A 184 -8.73 -5.59 -6.61
C TRP A 184 -7.71 -5.51 -7.73
N ILE A 185 -6.50 -5.04 -7.40
CA ILE A 185 -5.34 -5.10 -8.29
C ILE A 185 -4.63 -6.41 -8.05
N ASP A 186 -4.91 -7.40 -8.90
CA ASP A 186 -4.30 -8.73 -8.82
C ASP A 186 -2.88 -8.71 -9.41
N ARG A 187 -1.89 -8.65 -8.55
CA ARG A 187 -0.47 -8.70 -8.90
C ARG A 187 0.04 -10.12 -9.17
N GLY A 188 -0.83 -11.14 -9.21
CA GLY A 188 -0.47 -12.54 -9.41
C GLY A 188 0.31 -13.15 -8.24
N ARG A 189 0.22 -12.56 -7.05
CA ARG A 189 0.85 -13.07 -5.84
C ARG A 189 -0.08 -14.09 -5.19
N GLU A 190 0.41 -15.29 -4.93
CA GLU A 190 -0.29 -16.22 -4.03
C GLU A 190 -0.31 -15.59 -2.63
N LEU A 191 -1.51 -15.33 -2.13
CA LEU A 191 -1.67 -14.88 -0.76
C LEU A 191 -1.33 -16.05 0.16
N ALA A 192 -0.23 -15.92 0.88
CA ALA A 192 -0.02 -16.77 2.04
C ALA A 192 -1.16 -16.48 3.02
N VAL A 193 -2.13 -17.39 3.10
CA VAL A 193 -3.09 -17.41 4.21
C VAL A 193 -2.23 -17.56 5.46
N PRO A 194 -2.27 -16.63 6.44
CA PRO A 194 -1.53 -16.81 7.67
C PRO A 194 -1.97 -18.16 8.24
N ALA A 195 -1.03 -19.09 8.42
CA ALA A 195 -1.29 -20.32 9.14
C ALA A 195 -1.76 -19.87 10.53
N ALA A 196 -3.05 -20.08 10.81
CA ALA A 196 -3.59 -19.86 12.14
C ALA A 196 -2.73 -20.67 13.10
N THR A 197 -2.04 -19.99 14.01
CA THR A 197 -1.36 -20.63 15.13
C THR A 197 -2.40 -21.49 15.85
N ALA A 198 -2.23 -22.79 15.68
CA ALA A 198 -3.15 -23.81 16.17
C ALA A 198 -3.13 -23.82 17.70
N THR A 199 -3.98 -23.03 18.33
CA THR A 199 -4.48 -23.25 19.70
C THR A 199 -5.78 -22.47 19.89
N ALA A 200 -6.85 -22.89 19.20
CA ALA A 200 -8.22 -22.63 19.64
C ALA A 200 -9.12 -23.65 18.96
N THR A 201 -9.79 -24.39 19.78
CA THR A 201 -10.76 -25.45 19.46
C THR A 201 -11.86 -24.91 18.57
N ALA A 202 -12.05 -25.58 17.42
CA ALA A 202 -13.28 -25.78 16.68
C ALA A 202 -13.96 -24.59 15.99
N THR A 203 -14.24 -24.84 14.72
CA THR A 203 -15.25 -24.19 13.86
C THR A 203 -14.90 -22.76 13.40
N ALA A 204 -13.68 -22.55 12.91
CA ALA A 204 -13.45 -21.46 11.97
C ALA A 204 -14.03 -21.88 10.62
N LEU A 205 -15.26 -21.45 10.32
CA LEU A 205 -15.73 -21.29 8.96
C LEU A 205 -14.64 -20.49 8.24
N ALA A 206 -14.04 -21.08 7.19
CA ALA A 206 -13.14 -20.37 6.30
C ALA A 206 -13.84 -19.08 5.90
N THR A 207 -13.31 -17.94 6.33
CA THR A 207 -13.85 -16.65 5.90
C THR A 207 -13.70 -16.62 4.39
N PRO A 208 -14.78 -16.52 3.60
CA PRO A 208 -14.67 -16.53 2.16
C PRO A 208 -13.74 -15.38 1.74
N THR A 209 -12.84 -15.64 0.81
CA THR A 209 -12.02 -14.59 0.20
C THR A 209 -12.97 -13.47 -0.24
N PRO A 210 -12.79 -12.22 0.20
CA PRO A 210 -13.72 -11.16 -0.13
C PRO A 210 -13.77 -11.01 -1.65
N THR A 211 -14.98 -11.10 -2.20
CA THR A 211 -15.19 -10.98 -3.65
C THR A 211 -15.14 -9.49 -4.01
N ALA A 212 -14.13 -9.10 -4.76
CA ALA A 212 -14.04 -7.75 -5.30
C ALA A 212 -15.20 -7.49 -6.31
N THR A 213 -15.64 -6.23 -6.41
CA THR A 213 -16.63 -5.81 -7.42
C THR A 213 -16.03 -5.92 -8.82
N ALA A 214 -14.73 -5.66 -8.97
CA ALA A 214 -13.94 -5.86 -10.17
C ALA A 214 -12.50 -6.25 -9.83
N THR A 215 -11.84 -6.94 -10.75
CA THR A 215 -10.42 -7.29 -10.64
C THR A 215 -9.70 -6.80 -11.88
N VAL A 216 -8.56 -6.15 -11.67
CA VAL A 216 -7.67 -5.61 -12.71
C VAL A 216 -6.23 -6.01 -12.44
N LYS A 217 -5.34 -5.86 -13.42
CA LYS A 217 -3.90 -6.13 -13.23
C LYS A 217 -3.09 -4.88 -12.90
N ASP A 218 -3.62 -3.72 -13.19
CA ASP A 218 -2.99 -2.43 -12.93
C ASP A 218 -4.04 -1.38 -12.57
N VAL A 219 -3.65 -0.40 -11.73
CA VAL A 219 -4.55 0.70 -11.32
C VAL A 219 -5.03 1.54 -12.51
N VAL A 220 -4.25 1.61 -13.58
CA VAL A 220 -4.63 2.34 -14.80
C VAL A 220 -5.93 1.78 -15.39
N GLU A 221 -6.16 0.47 -15.27
CA GLU A 221 -7.41 -0.17 -15.70
C GLU A 221 -8.61 0.15 -14.79
N ALA A 222 -8.37 0.55 -13.53
CA ALA A 222 -9.42 0.93 -12.60
C ALA A 222 -10.05 2.29 -12.95
N PHE A 223 -9.29 3.24 -13.50
CA PHE A 223 -9.77 4.59 -13.78
C PHE A 223 -10.96 4.61 -14.74
N PRO A 224 -10.95 3.94 -15.91
CA PRO A 224 -12.13 3.90 -16.79
C PRO A 224 -13.32 3.21 -16.14
N LEU A 225 -13.12 2.18 -15.30
CA LEU A 225 -14.20 1.53 -14.55
C LEU A 225 -14.89 2.52 -13.61
N LEU A 226 -14.10 3.27 -12.84
CA LEU A 226 -14.61 4.30 -11.94
C LEU A 226 -15.36 5.39 -12.73
N LEU A 227 -14.80 5.89 -13.83
CA LEU A 227 -15.42 6.92 -14.67
C LEU A 227 -16.76 6.49 -15.30
N ALA A 228 -16.93 5.18 -15.55
CA ALA A 228 -18.18 4.62 -16.08
C ALA A 228 -19.28 4.46 -14.99
N CYS A 229 -18.92 4.53 -13.71
CA CYS A 229 -19.83 4.32 -12.57
C CYS A 229 -20.38 5.66 -12.01
N ARG A 230 -20.96 6.49 -12.87
CA ARG A 230 -21.65 7.74 -12.48
C ARG A 230 -23.10 7.51 -12.14
#